data_54232ccc7ff6975fedc0bf98eb2e8036
#
_entry.id   54232ccc7ff6975fedc0bf98eb2e8036
#
_cell.length_a   1.000
_cell.length_b   1.000
_cell.length_c   1.000
_cell.angle_alpha   90.00
_cell.angle_beta   90.00
_cell.angle_gamma   90.00
#
_symmetry.space_group_name_H-M   'P 1'
#
loop_
_entity.id
_entity.type
_entity.pdbx_description
1 polymer ?
#
loop_
_entity_poly.entity_id
_entity_poly.type
_entity_poly.pdbx_seq_one_letter_code
_entity_poly.pdbx_strand_id
1 'polypeptide(L)'
;MKSVLRISLNTSPEQAQRLQALQSGFAQVCNALAPLVQQTRVWNRVALHHLAYRQLREQFPEMGSQMVCNAIYSVSRTSRLVFQHPGSPFNLARLGDKPLPLLRFADSCPVYFDRHTLSLKAGQLSMFTLDGRMRFQLALAAQDEANFHAYKLREIVLSRRSDGVYELSFLLADPDAPGANAIPAPGEDAEIPEYVMVEEAV
;
A
#
# COMPACT_ATOMS: atom_id res chain seq x y z
N MET A 1 1.83 18.28 -12.08
CA MET A 1 1.05 17.27 -12.83
C MET A 1 1.22 15.93 -12.14
N LYS A 2 0.16 15.17 -11.99
CA LYS A 2 0.24 13.79 -11.47
C LYS A 2 0.33 12.85 -12.66
N SER A 3 1.26 11.92 -12.63
CA SER A 3 1.36 10.87 -13.65
C SER A 3 1.47 9.49 -12.97
N VAL A 4 0.99 8.47 -13.66
CA VAL A 4 1.09 7.09 -13.22
C VAL A 4 1.90 6.33 -14.26
N LEU A 5 3.02 5.75 -13.82
CA LEU A 5 3.80 4.82 -14.62
C LEU A 5 3.44 3.40 -14.18
N ARG A 6 2.99 2.57 -15.12
CA ARG A 6 2.64 1.17 -14.87
C ARG A 6 3.60 0.25 -15.60
N ILE A 7 4.11 -0.74 -14.88
CA ILE A 7 5.08 -1.70 -15.39
C ILE A 7 4.57 -3.11 -15.07
N SER A 8 4.32 -3.90 -16.12
CA SER A 8 4.01 -5.32 -15.95
C SER A 8 5.31 -6.10 -15.71
N LEU A 9 5.30 -6.98 -14.72
CA LEU A 9 6.44 -7.82 -14.39
C LEU A 9 6.32 -9.16 -15.12
N ASN A 10 7.37 -9.53 -15.84
CA ASN A 10 7.48 -10.86 -16.44
C ASN A 10 8.09 -11.81 -15.41
N THR A 11 7.25 -12.51 -14.67
CA THR A 11 7.64 -13.39 -13.58
C THR A 11 7.78 -14.84 -14.02
N SER A 12 8.83 -15.51 -13.53
CA SER A 12 8.86 -16.97 -13.49
C SER A 12 7.84 -17.51 -12.48
N PRO A 13 7.47 -18.81 -12.53
CA PRO A 13 6.60 -19.40 -11.51
C PRO A 13 7.14 -19.24 -10.08
N GLU A 14 8.45 -19.36 -9.88
CA GLU A 14 9.11 -19.15 -8.59
C GLU A 14 8.98 -17.70 -8.12
N GLN A 15 9.22 -16.74 -9.00
CA GLN A 15 9.08 -15.32 -8.69
C GLN A 15 7.62 -14.98 -8.35
N ALA A 16 6.67 -15.53 -9.09
CA ALA A 16 5.24 -15.33 -8.81
C ALA A 16 4.85 -15.87 -7.43
N GLN A 17 5.36 -17.02 -7.03
CA GLN A 17 5.14 -17.57 -5.68
C GLN A 17 5.72 -16.68 -4.59
N ARG A 18 6.92 -16.14 -4.79
CA ARG A 18 7.56 -15.22 -3.84
C ARG A 18 6.78 -13.91 -3.71
N LEU A 19 6.25 -13.37 -4.79
CA LEU A 19 5.38 -12.18 -4.77
C LEU A 19 4.04 -12.47 -4.08
N GLN A 20 3.47 -13.64 -4.31
CA GLN A 20 2.26 -14.06 -3.62
C GLN A 20 2.47 -14.22 -2.11
N ALA A 21 3.61 -14.78 -1.70
CA ALA A 21 3.97 -14.89 -0.28
C ALA A 21 4.15 -13.52 0.37
N LEU A 22 4.79 -12.57 -0.33
CA LEU A 22 4.91 -11.19 0.13
C LEU A 22 3.54 -10.53 0.28
N GLN A 23 2.67 -10.69 -0.69
CA GLN A 23 1.32 -10.13 -0.69
C GLN A 23 0.48 -10.66 0.47
N SER A 24 0.50 -11.99 0.67
CA SER A 24 -0.16 -12.64 1.80
C SER A 24 0.40 -12.17 3.15
N GLY A 25 1.71 -12.10 3.28
CA GLY A 25 2.37 -11.60 4.49
C GLY A 25 2.05 -10.15 4.80
N PHE A 26 1.99 -9.31 3.77
CA PHE A 26 1.60 -7.91 3.91
C PHE A 26 0.14 -7.78 4.38
N ALA A 27 -0.77 -8.56 3.83
CA ALA A 27 -2.16 -8.62 4.27
C ALA A 27 -2.29 -9.05 5.74
N GLN A 28 -1.48 -10.01 6.19
CA GLN A 28 -1.46 -10.44 7.59
C GLN A 28 -1.06 -9.30 8.53
N VAL A 29 -0.08 -8.48 8.17
CA VAL A 29 0.31 -7.31 8.96
C VAL A 29 -0.83 -6.30 9.02
N CYS A 30 -1.48 -6.02 7.90
CA CYS A 30 -2.63 -5.13 7.84
C CYS A 30 -3.78 -5.65 8.72
N ASN A 31 -4.06 -6.96 8.69
CA ASN A 31 -5.11 -7.59 9.49
C ASN A 31 -4.77 -7.65 10.98
N ALA A 32 -3.50 -7.68 11.35
CA ALA A 32 -3.09 -7.55 12.74
C ALA A 32 -3.30 -6.13 13.27
N LEU A 33 -3.18 -5.12 12.40
CA LEU A 33 -3.35 -3.71 12.77
C LEU A 33 -4.83 -3.27 12.79
N ALA A 34 -5.67 -3.83 11.95
CA ALA A 34 -7.06 -3.42 11.81
C ALA A 34 -7.89 -3.45 13.11
N PRO A 35 -7.76 -4.46 14.00
CA PRO A 35 -8.44 -4.46 15.30
C PRO A 35 -8.04 -3.28 16.19
N LEU A 36 -6.78 -2.85 16.14
CA LEU A 36 -6.31 -1.70 16.91
C LEU A 36 -6.98 -0.41 16.43
N VAL A 37 -7.14 -0.24 15.12
CA VAL A 37 -7.90 0.89 14.54
C VAL A 37 -9.34 0.87 15.02
N GLN A 38 -9.99 -0.29 14.97
CA GLN A 38 -11.37 -0.44 15.45
C GLN A 38 -11.53 -0.04 16.92
N GLN A 39 -10.64 -0.51 17.77
CA GLN A 39 -10.71 -0.29 19.22
C GLN A 39 -10.35 1.13 19.64
N THR A 40 -9.31 1.70 19.04
CA THR A 40 -8.77 3.01 19.44
C THR A 40 -9.36 4.17 18.65
N ARG A 41 -10.00 3.91 17.51
CA ARG A 41 -10.45 4.93 16.54
C ARG A 41 -9.29 5.82 16.05
N VAL A 42 -8.09 5.29 16.04
CA VAL A 42 -6.87 5.97 15.58
C VAL A 42 -6.42 5.34 14.27
N TRP A 43 -6.31 6.15 13.22
CA TRP A 43 -5.79 5.72 11.91
C TRP A 43 -4.82 6.72 11.28
N ASN A 44 -4.48 7.79 11.96
CA ASN A 44 -3.37 8.65 11.54
C ASN A 44 -2.09 7.82 11.51
N ARG A 45 -1.34 7.90 10.40
CA ARG A 45 -0.14 7.08 10.19
C ARG A 45 0.90 7.20 11.30
N VAL A 46 1.17 8.43 11.77
CA VAL A 46 2.15 8.67 12.83
C VAL A 46 1.67 8.09 14.16
N ALA A 47 0.41 8.32 14.51
CA ALA A 47 -0.17 7.79 15.73
C ALA A 47 -0.23 6.26 15.73
N LEU A 48 -0.61 5.63 14.60
CA LEU A 48 -0.57 4.17 14.46
C LEU A 48 0.83 3.61 14.58
N HIS A 49 1.83 4.28 14.01
CA HIS A 49 3.22 3.89 14.14
C HIS A 49 3.63 3.82 15.61
N HIS A 50 3.33 4.86 16.38
CA HIS A 50 3.63 4.88 17.82
C HIS A 50 2.92 3.79 18.60
N LEU A 51 1.67 3.47 18.24
CA LEU A 51 0.88 2.46 18.95
C LEU A 51 1.29 1.02 18.61
N ALA A 52 1.69 0.74 17.38
CA ALA A 52 1.72 -0.64 16.87
C ALA A 52 3.08 -1.09 16.33
N TYR A 53 3.98 -0.19 15.95
CA TYR A 53 5.21 -0.55 15.23
C TYR A 53 6.03 -1.61 15.94
N ARG A 54 6.30 -1.42 17.21
CA ARG A 54 7.13 -2.37 17.99
C ARG A 54 6.51 -3.75 18.04
N GLN A 55 5.22 -3.83 18.34
CA GLN A 55 4.48 -5.10 18.40
C GLN A 55 4.45 -5.81 17.04
N LEU A 56 4.23 -5.06 15.95
CA LEU A 56 4.23 -5.61 14.61
C LEU A 56 5.63 -6.13 14.22
N ARG A 57 6.70 -5.44 14.61
CA ARG A 57 8.07 -5.89 14.39
C ARG A 57 8.38 -7.21 15.11
N GLU A 58 7.89 -7.38 16.30
CA GLU A 58 8.04 -8.62 17.10
C GLU A 58 7.21 -9.76 16.50
N GLN A 59 6.01 -9.46 16.04
CA GLN A 59 5.07 -10.44 15.48
C GLN A 59 5.45 -10.89 14.06
N PHE A 60 6.00 -9.99 13.25
CA PHE A 60 6.34 -10.23 11.84
C PHE A 60 7.81 -9.88 11.55
N PRO A 61 8.77 -10.61 12.13
CA PRO A 61 10.19 -10.27 11.99
C PRO A 61 10.70 -10.38 10.55
N GLU A 62 10.11 -11.25 9.73
CA GLU A 62 10.47 -11.46 8.32
C GLU A 62 10.07 -10.29 7.42
N MET A 63 9.11 -9.47 7.83
CA MET A 63 8.61 -8.37 7.01
C MET A 63 9.58 -7.19 6.94
N GLY A 64 10.49 -7.06 7.89
CA GLY A 64 11.43 -5.93 7.95
C GLY A 64 10.78 -4.61 8.41
N SER A 65 11.61 -3.69 8.86
CA SER A 65 11.14 -2.45 9.48
C SER A 65 10.36 -1.54 8.52
N GLN A 66 10.88 -1.36 7.33
CA GLN A 66 10.29 -0.44 6.37
C GLN A 66 8.98 -0.97 5.79
N MET A 67 8.90 -2.28 5.54
CA MET A 67 7.66 -2.90 5.06
C MET A 67 6.55 -2.86 6.11
N VAL A 68 6.88 -2.98 7.39
CA VAL A 68 5.91 -2.75 8.49
C VAL A 68 5.39 -1.31 8.44
N CYS A 69 6.25 -0.33 8.23
CA CYS A 69 5.83 1.06 8.04
C CYS A 69 4.91 1.23 6.82
N ASN A 70 5.20 0.51 5.73
CA ASN A 70 4.37 0.54 4.52
C ASN A 70 2.99 -0.10 4.76
N ALA A 71 2.91 -1.16 5.56
CA ALA A 71 1.63 -1.75 5.98
C ALA A 71 0.81 -0.80 6.87
N ILE A 72 1.45 -0.10 7.79
CA ILE A 72 0.82 0.96 8.59
C ILE A 72 0.26 2.06 7.67
N TYR A 73 1.02 2.47 6.67
CA TYR A 73 0.55 3.41 5.65
C TYR A 73 -0.69 2.90 4.92
N SER A 74 -0.69 1.64 4.48
CA SER A 74 -1.82 1.02 3.78
C SER A 74 -3.08 1.02 4.64
N VAL A 75 -3.00 0.61 5.90
CA VAL A 75 -4.15 0.61 6.81
C VAL A 75 -4.64 2.03 7.10
N SER A 76 -3.73 2.97 7.33
CA SER A 76 -4.07 4.38 7.52
C SER A 76 -4.82 4.95 6.32
N ARG A 77 -4.32 4.72 5.12
CA ARG A 77 -4.92 5.16 3.86
C ARG A 77 -6.32 4.56 3.66
N THR A 78 -6.45 3.26 3.86
CA THR A 78 -7.73 2.55 3.72
C THR A 78 -8.74 3.01 4.78
N SER A 79 -8.31 3.18 6.02
CA SER A 79 -9.18 3.67 7.09
C SER A 79 -9.70 5.08 6.80
N ARG A 80 -8.88 5.95 6.26
CA ARG A 80 -9.33 7.29 5.82
C ARG A 80 -10.37 7.21 4.71
N LEU A 81 -10.19 6.31 3.75
CA LEU A 81 -11.15 6.09 2.69
C LEU A 81 -12.49 5.59 3.24
N VAL A 82 -12.46 4.62 4.15
CA VAL A 82 -13.69 4.02 4.71
C VAL A 82 -14.39 4.93 5.70
N PHE A 83 -13.65 5.59 6.61
CA PHE A 83 -14.23 6.31 7.74
C PHE A 83 -14.33 7.82 7.56
N GLN A 84 -13.56 8.41 6.64
CA GLN A 84 -13.54 9.87 6.45
C GLN A 84 -14.04 10.33 5.09
N HIS A 85 -14.03 9.49 4.07
CA HIS A 85 -14.48 9.90 2.74
C HIS A 85 -15.99 10.16 2.74
N PRO A 86 -16.47 11.32 2.23
CA PRO A 86 -17.89 11.68 2.26
C PRO A 86 -18.81 10.70 1.54
N GLY A 87 -18.32 10.05 0.49
CA GLY A 87 -19.04 9.03 -0.28
C GLY A 87 -19.10 7.66 0.38
N SER A 88 -18.32 7.41 1.43
CA SER A 88 -18.31 6.10 2.09
C SER A 88 -19.60 5.87 2.90
N PRO A 89 -20.23 4.69 2.78
CA PRO A 89 -21.37 4.32 3.62
C PRO A 89 -21.00 4.18 5.10
N PHE A 90 -19.72 4.04 5.42
CA PHE A 90 -19.19 3.90 6.78
C PHE A 90 -18.50 5.18 7.29
N ASN A 91 -18.76 6.31 6.66
CA ASN A 91 -18.24 7.59 7.11
C ASN A 91 -18.68 7.88 8.56
N LEU A 92 -17.81 8.50 9.35
CA LEU A 92 -18.06 8.78 10.78
C LEU A 92 -19.38 9.55 11.02
N ALA A 93 -19.73 10.47 10.13
CA ALA A 93 -21.00 11.20 10.24
C ALA A 93 -22.23 10.29 10.11
N ARG A 94 -22.12 9.22 9.33
CA ARG A 94 -23.20 8.24 9.15
C ARG A 94 -23.21 7.18 10.23
N LEU A 95 -22.03 6.82 10.78
CA LEU A 95 -21.91 5.86 11.88
C LEU A 95 -22.44 6.43 13.20
N GLY A 96 -22.29 7.74 13.42
CA GLY A 96 -22.67 8.36 14.69
C GLY A 96 -21.93 7.73 15.88
N ASP A 97 -22.68 7.28 16.89
CA ASP A 97 -22.14 6.64 18.10
C ASP A 97 -21.94 5.12 17.96
N LYS A 98 -22.22 4.55 16.78
CA LYS A 98 -22.01 3.12 16.54
C LYS A 98 -20.53 2.76 16.63
N PRO A 99 -20.20 1.52 17.06
CA PRO A 99 -18.82 1.03 16.99
C PRO A 99 -18.27 1.08 15.57
N LEU A 100 -16.96 1.30 15.43
CA LEU A 100 -16.32 1.19 14.13
C LEU A 100 -16.39 -0.26 13.62
N PRO A 101 -16.68 -0.43 12.32
CA PRO A 101 -16.53 -1.74 11.69
C PRO A 101 -15.07 -2.19 11.70
N LEU A 102 -14.87 -3.50 11.61
CA LEU A 102 -13.55 -4.10 11.44
C LEU A 102 -13.22 -4.17 9.95
N LEU A 103 -12.06 -3.64 9.59
CA LEU A 103 -11.52 -3.81 8.24
C LEU A 103 -10.80 -5.14 8.12
N ARG A 104 -11.05 -5.85 7.01
CA ARG A 104 -10.33 -7.06 6.62
C ARG A 104 -9.69 -6.88 5.27
N PHE A 105 -8.40 -7.21 5.19
CA PHE A 105 -7.61 -7.16 3.96
C PHE A 105 -7.49 -8.58 3.40
N ALA A 106 -7.94 -8.77 2.17
CA ALA A 106 -7.77 -10.03 1.46
C ALA A 106 -6.28 -10.26 1.12
N ASP A 107 -5.90 -11.52 0.90
CA ASP A 107 -4.54 -11.88 0.47
C ASP A 107 -4.16 -11.25 -0.89
N SER A 108 -5.14 -10.80 -1.66
CA SER A 108 -4.96 -10.08 -2.92
C SER A 108 -4.74 -8.57 -2.75
N CYS A 109 -4.68 -8.07 -1.51
CA CYS A 109 -4.48 -6.63 -1.31
C CYS A 109 -3.13 -6.17 -1.89
N PRO A 110 -3.07 -4.94 -2.43
CA PRO A 110 -1.83 -4.39 -2.95
C PRO A 110 -0.75 -4.24 -1.88
N VAL A 111 0.51 -4.40 -2.29
CA VAL A 111 1.68 -4.16 -1.44
C VAL A 111 2.26 -2.79 -1.75
N TYR A 112 2.46 -1.98 -0.73
CA TYR A 112 3.06 -0.66 -0.86
C TYR A 112 4.58 -0.74 -0.63
N PHE A 113 5.32 -0.10 -1.53
CA PHE A 113 6.77 0.06 -1.45
C PHE A 113 7.15 1.53 -1.35
N ASP A 114 8.38 1.76 -0.96
CA ASP A 114 9.03 3.06 -0.99
C ASP A 114 10.43 2.95 -1.61
N ARG A 115 11.18 4.04 -1.62
CA ARG A 115 12.53 4.06 -2.20
C ARG A 115 13.57 3.22 -1.42
N HIS A 116 13.26 2.82 -0.19
CA HIS A 116 14.11 1.93 0.61
C HIS A 116 13.87 0.45 0.28
N THR A 117 12.63 0.11 -0.03
CA THR A 117 12.21 -1.26 -0.31
C THR A 117 12.16 -1.60 -1.79
N LEU A 118 12.22 -0.59 -2.66
CA LEU A 118 12.28 -0.76 -4.10
C LEU A 118 13.19 0.29 -4.71
N SER A 119 14.09 -0.14 -5.60
CA SER A 119 14.97 0.76 -6.35
C SER A 119 14.92 0.44 -7.85
N LEU A 120 15.11 1.48 -8.64
CA LEU A 120 15.19 1.39 -10.10
C LEU A 120 16.44 2.15 -10.55
N LYS A 121 17.37 1.44 -11.21
CA LYS A 121 18.61 2.03 -11.70
C LYS A 121 19.06 1.35 -12.99
N ALA A 122 19.29 2.14 -14.03
CA ALA A 122 19.73 1.65 -15.34
C ALA A 122 18.85 0.50 -15.89
N GLY A 123 17.53 0.64 -15.77
CA GLY A 123 16.56 -0.37 -16.17
C GLY A 123 16.46 -1.58 -15.24
N GLN A 124 17.30 -1.68 -14.21
CA GLN A 124 17.26 -2.77 -13.24
C GLN A 124 16.37 -2.37 -12.05
N LEU A 125 15.29 -3.12 -11.87
CA LEU A 125 14.41 -3.04 -10.71
C LEU A 125 14.92 -4.02 -9.63
N SER A 126 15.01 -3.54 -8.39
CA SER A 126 15.30 -4.37 -7.22
C SER A 126 14.25 -4.09 -6.16
N MET A 127 13.58 -5.12 -5.69
CA MET A 127 12.49 -4.99 -4.73
C MET A 127 12.63 -5.99 -3.58
N PHE A 128 12.17 -5.57 -2.41
CA PHE A 128 12.08 -6.42 -1.23
C PHE A 128 11.14 -7.59 -1.46
N THR A 129 11.53 -8.78 -0.99
CA THR A 129 10.65 -9.92 -0.75
C THR A 129 10.98 -10.53 0.62
N LEU A 130 10.17 -11.48 1.10
CA LEU A 130 10.37 -12.09 2.42
C LEU A 130 11.69 -12.86 2.53
N ASP A 131 12.23 -13.33 1.42
CA ASP A 131 13.44 -14.16 1.33
C ASP A 131 14.56 -13.49 0.51
N GLY A 132 14.65 -12.18 0.57
CA GLY A 132 15.68 -11.40 -0.09
C GLY A 132 15.14 -10.49 -1.19
N ARG A 133 16.04 -9.82 -1.89
CA ARG A 133 15.64 -8.91 -2.98
C ARG A 133 15.41 -9.68 -4.28
N MET A 134 14.35 -9.32 -4.96
CA MET A 134 14.02 -9.79 -6.30
C MET A 134 14.39 -8.73 -7.33
N ARG A 135 15.01 -9.15 -8.43
CA ARG A 135 15.48 -8.25 -9.48
C ARG A 135 14.86 -8.58 -10.82
N PHE A 136 14.53 -7.51 -11.55
CA PHE A 136 14.01 -7.58 -12.91
C PHE A 136 14.80 -6.61 -13.79
N GLN A 137 15.14 -7.06 -15.01
CA GLN A 137 15.63 -6.17 -16.04
C GLN A 137 14.42 -5.66 -16.82
N LEU A 138 14.19 -4.34 -16.78
CA LEU A 138 13.06 -3.71 -17.43
C LEU A 138 13.51 -3.01 -18.72
N ALA A 139 12.68 -3.11 -19.77
CA ALA A 139 12.84 -2.35 -20.99
C ALA A 139 12.05 -1.02 -20.87
N LEU A 140 12.58 -0.09 -20.05
CA LEU A 140 11.97 1.22 -19.86
C LEU A 140 12.45 2.21 -20.90
N ALA A 141 11.55 3.10 -21.33
CA ALA A 141 11.96 4.30 -22.06
C ALA A 141 12.83 5.17 -21.12
N ALA A 142 13.88 5.77 -21.68
CA ALA A 142 14.78 6.63 -20.90
C ALA A 142 14.04 7.78 -20.21
N GLN A 143 12.97 8.28 -20.82
CA GLN A 143 12.12 9.31 -20.23
C GLN A 143 11.37 8.83 -18.99
N ASP A 144 10.90 7.58 -18.98
CA ASP A 144 10.16 7.02 -17.83
C ASP A 144 11.10 6.85 -16.63
N GLU A 145 12.31 6.37 -16.86
CA GLU A 145 13.33 6.27 -15.80
C GLU A 145 13.76 7.65 -15.30
N ALA A 146 13.94 8.61 -16.20
CA ALA A 146 14.23 9.99 -15.83
C ALA A 146 13.10 10.60 -14.98
N ASN A 147 11.85 10.36 -15.34
CA ASN A 147 10.68 10.81 -14.58
C ASN A 147 10.63 10.17 -13.17
N PHE A 148 10.94 8.90 -13.06
CA PHE A 148 11.03 8.20 -11.76
C PHE A 148 12.02 8.90 -10.82
N HIS A 149 13.14 9.38 -11.33
CA HIS A 149 14.16 10.08 -10.53
C HIS A 149 13.85 11.56 -10.31
N ALA A 150 13.26 12.24 -11.29
CA ALA A 150 13.01 13.68 -11.26
C ALA A 150 11.74 14.04 -10.48
N TYR A 151 10.67 13.27 -10.63
CA TYR A 151 9.41 13.54 -9.97
C TYR A 151 9.37 13.05 -8.53
N LYS A 152 8.53 13.68 -7.72
CA LYS A 152 8.27 13.22 -6.36
C LYS A 152 7.45 11.95 -6.39
N LEU A 153 8.04 10.88 -5.88
CA LEU A 153 7.36 9.61 -5.74
C LEU A 153 6.35 9.68 -4.59
N ARG A 154 5.10 9.41 -4.90
CA ARG A 154 3.99 9.39 -3.93
C ARG A 154 3.71 8.01 -3.40
N GLU A 155 3.52 7.06 -4.29
CA GLU A 155 3.22 5.68 -3.99
C GLU A 155 3.91 4.77 -5.01
N ILE A 156 4.35 3.62 -4.54
CA ILE A 156 4.71 2.47 -5.36
C ILE A 156 3.81 1.33 -4.92
N VAL A 157 3.03 0.78 -5.83
CA VAL A 157 2.03 -0.23 -5.52
C VAL A 157 2.25 -1.46 -6.40
N LEU A 158 2.42 -2.62 -5.75
CA LEU A 158 2.40 -3.92 -6.41
C LEU A 158 1.00 -4.49 -6.32
N SER A 159 0.41 -4.81 -7.46
CA SER A 159 -0.89 -5.47 -7.54
C SER A 159 -0.84 -6.63 -8.53
N ARG A 160 -1.76 -7.57 -8.38
CA ARG A 160 -1.95 -8.67 -9.31
C ARG A 160 -3.19 -8.38 -10.16
N ARG A 161 -3.02 -8.37 -11.47
CA ARG A 161 -4.13 -8.19 -12.42
C ARG A 161 -5.02 -9.41 -12.45
N SER A 162 -6.23 -9.28 -12.98
CA SER A 162 -7.18 -10.39 -13.15
C SER A 162 -6.65 -11.53 -14.02
N ASP A 163 -5.71 -11.25 -14.94
CA ASP A 163 -5.02 -12.25 -15.76
C ASP A 163 -3.86 -12.95 -15.04
N GLY A 164 -3.60 -12.62 -13.77
CA GLY A 164 -2.54 -13.19 -12.96
C GLY A 164 -1.18 -12.50 -13.08
N VAL A 165 -1.04 -11.50 -13.94
CA VAL A 165 0.20 -10.74 -14.13
C VAL A 165 0.38 -9.74 -12.99
N TYR A 166 1.56 -9.73 -12.38
CA TYR A 166 1.93 -8.70 -11.40
C TYR A 166 2.31 -7.40 -12.10
N GLU A 167 1.83 -6.31 -11.54
CA GLU A 167 2.05 -4.96 -12.06
C GLU A 167 2.52 -4.03 -10.95
N LEU A 168 3.52 -3.21 -11.26
CA LEU A 168 3.94 -2.09 -10.41
C LEU A 168 3.36 -0.79 -10.96
N SER A 169 2.75 -0.02 -10.09
CA SER A 169 2.27 1.33 -10.38
C SER A 169 3.07 2.35 -9.56
N PHE A 170 3.64 3.33 -10.24
CA PHE A 170 4.36 4.45 -9.63
C PHE A 170 3.52 5.70 -9.77
N LEU A 171 3.05 6.24 -8.65
CA LEU A 171 2.36 7.51 -8.63
C LEU A 171 3.39 8.63 -8.44
N LEU A 172 3.58 9.42 -9.48
CA LEU A 172 4.54 10.50 -9.55
C LEU A 172 3.83 11.85 -9.51
N ALA A 173 4.37 12.82 -8.80
CA ALA A 173 3.87 14.17 -8.75
C ALA A 173 5.01 15.16 -8.96
N ASP A 174 4.68 16.28 -9.63
CA ASP A 174 5.62 17.40 -9.78
C ASP A 174 6.09 17.85 -8.38
N PRO A 175 7.40 17.99 -8.15
CA PRO A 175 7.94 18.46 -6.87
C PRO A 175 7.38 19.81 -6.42
N ASP A 176 7.12 20.69 -7.37
CA ASP A 176 6.65 22.05 -7.13
C ASP A 176 5.13 22.19 -7.10
N ALA A 177 4.38 21.09 -7.31
CA ALA A 177 2.93 21.15 -7.31
C ALA A 177 2.38 21.44 -5.91
N PRO A 178 1.40 22.35 -5.79
CA PRO A 178 0.72 22.59 -4.52
C PRO A 178 0.16 21.27 -3.94
N GLY A 179 0.37 21.05 -2.64
CA GLY A 179 -0.04 19.82 -2.00
C GLY A 179 0.87 18.61 -2.28
N ALA A 180 2.07 18.86 -2.85
CA ALA A 180 3.05 17.81 -3.13
C ALA A 180 3.41 16.94 -1.91
N ASN A 181 3.16 17.40 -0.70
CA ASN A 181 3.38 16.67 0.55
C ASN A 181 2.12 15.99 1.11
N ALA A 182 0.96 16.30 0.56
CA ALA A 182 -0.28 15.66 1.01
C ALA A 182 -0.33 14.20 0.55
N ILE A 183 -0.77 13.31 1.42
CA ILE A 183 -1.15 11.94 1.02
C ILE A 183 -2.26 12.11 -0.03
N PRO A 184 -2.18 11.43 -1.18
CA PRO A 184 -3.24 11.52 -2.17
C PRO A 184 -4.59 11.25 -1.51
N ALA A 185 -5.51 12.20 -1.60
CA ALA A 185 -6.88 11.92 -1.22
C ALA A 185 -7.39 10.80 -2.13
N PRO A 186 -8.17 9.85 -1.63
CA PRO A 186 -8.91 8.95 -2.48
C PRO A 186 -9.64 9.80 -3.54
N GLY A 187 -9.66 9.35 -4.79
CA GLY A 187 -10.35 10.08 -5.87
C GLY A 187 -11.80 10.40 -5.49
N GLU A 188 -12.42 11.35 -6.18
CA GLU A 188 -13.79 11.78 -5.91
C GLU A 188 -14.80 10.64 -6.00
N ASP A 189 -14.48 9.59 -6.78
CA ASP A 189 -15.29 8.37 -6.95
C ASP A 189 -14.70 7.18 -6.17
N ALA A 190 -14.11 7.42 -5.02
CA ALA A 190 -13.41 6.39 -4.26
C ALA A 190 -14.39 5.35 -3.69
N GLU A 191 -14.60 4.29 -4.43
CA GLU A 191 -15.24 3.08 -3.94
C GLU A 191 -14.29 2.33 -2.99
N ILE A 192 -14.86 1.63 -2.01
CA ILE A 192 -14.10 0.72 -1.16
C ILE A 192 -13.57 -0.39 -2.05
N PRO A 193 -12.23 -0.62 -2.09
CA PRO A 193 -11.66 -1.62 -2.97
C PRO A 193 -12.17 -3.03 -2.66
N GLU A 194 -12.25 -3.88 -3.68
CA GLU A 194 -12.72 -5.27 -3.54
C GLU A 194 -11.90 -6.11 -2.55
N TYR A 195 -10.62 -5.76 -2.36
CA TYR A 195 -9.74 -6.46 -1.41
C TYR A 195 -9.94 -6.04 0.04
N VAL A 196 -10.84 -5.09 0.32
CA VAL A 196 -11.17 -4.65 1.68
C VAL A 196 -12.61 -5.03 1.99
N MET A 197 -12.80 -5.85 3.00
CA MET A 197 -14.10 -6.18 3.56
C MET A 197 -14.33 -5.34 4.81
N VAL A 198 -15.53 -4.81 4.95
CA VAL A 198 -15.94 -4.02 6.11
C VAL A 198 -16.93 -4.85 6.91
N GLU A 199 -16.49 -5.34 8.08
CA GLU A 199 -17.34 -6.12 8.97
C GLU A 199 -17.97 -5.21 10.02
N GLU A 200 -19.28 -5.01 9.91
CA GLU A 200 -20.00 -4.22 10.91
C GLU A 200 -19.97 -4.92 12.27
N ALA A 201 -19.79 -4.12 13.33
CA ALA A 201 -19.91 -4.62 14.69
C ALA A 201 -21.38 -4.99 14.98
N VAL A 202 -21.62 -6.19 15.51
CA VAL A 202 -22.93 -6.69 15.89
C VAL A 202 -23.33 -6.13 17.26
#